data_96f5032b90ca5df8e6036b017caa7eb7
#
_entry.id   96f5032b90ca5df8e6036b017caa7eb7
#
_cell.length_a   1.000
_cell.length_b   1.000
_cell.length_c   1.000
_cell.angle_alpha   90.00
_cell.angle_beta   90.00
_cell.angle_gamma   90.00
#
_symmetry.space_group_name_H-M   'P 1'
#
loop_
_entity.id
_entity.type
_entity.pdbx_description
1 polymer ?
#
loop_
_entity_poly.entity_id
_entity_poly.type
_entity_poly.pdbx_seq_one_letter_code
_entity_poly.pdbx_strand_id
1 'polypeptide(L)'
;NMLLEYISECSNNGYQVFSHNQAPDGNFVSPTLIELNSIDEINEEKFGPILHVIKYKTDELEQILTALKNKQYGLTMGVHSRIESKADDIINKSIAGNTYINRDIVGAVVGSQPFGGTGLSGTGFKAGGPNYLLQFVDERSITKNTVAFGGNAEILNLED
;
A
#
# COMPACT_ATOMS: atom_id res chain seq x y z
N ASN A 1 22.15 8.33 -12.79
CA ASN A 1 21.34 7.24 -13.32
C ASN A 1 21.19 6.12 -12.28
N MET A 2 20.60 6.47 -11.13
CA MET A 2 20.48 5.64 -9.91
C MET A 2 20.03 4.18 -10.16
N LEU A 3 19.08 3.95 -11.08
CA LEU A 3 18.61 2.59 -11.34
C LEU A 3 19.66 1.71 -12.02
N LEU A 4 20.42 2.25 -12.97
CA LEU A 4 21.48 1.50 -13.64
C LEU A 4 22.66 1.24 -12.68
N GLU A 5 22.98 2.20 -11.82
CA GLU A 5 23.98 2.04 -10.76
C GLU A 5 23.56 0.93 -9.80
N TYR A 6 22.29 0.96 -9.33
CA TYR A 6 21.75 -0.09 -8.47
C TYR A 6 21.79 -1.48 -9.11
N ILE A 7 21.38 -1.60 -10.38
CA ILE A 7 21.44 -2.88 -11.13
C ILE A 7 22.90 -3.39 -11.21
N SER A 8 23.83 -2.47 -11.50
CA SER A 8 25.27 -2.80 -11.55
C SER A 8 25.81 -3.23 -10.19
N GLU A 9 25.45 -2.53 -9.12
CA GLU A 9 25.81 -2.89 -7.74
C GLU A 9 25.29 -4.27 -7.37
N CYS A 10 24.03 -4.59 -7.69
CA CYS A 10 23.47 -5.92 -7.45
C CYS A 10 24.28 -7.01 -8.19
N SER A 11 24.61 -6.77 -9.45
CA SER A 11 25.42 -7.71 -10.23
C SER A 11 26.83 -7.89 -9.63
N ASN A 12 27.47 -6.80 -9.21
CA ASN A 12 28.81 -6.83 -8.61
C ASN A 12 28.81 -7.53 -7.23
N ASN A 13 27.69 -7.43 -6.50
CA ASN A 13 27.50 -8.13 -5.22
C ASN A 13 27.12 -9.61 -5.37
N GLY A 14 27.05 -10.11 -6.61
CA GLY A 14 26.85 -11.53 -6.89
C GLY A 14 25.39 -11.96 -6.95
N TYR A 15 24.43 -11.02 -6.97
CA TYR A 15 23.02 -11.35 -7.21
C TYR A 15 22.78 -11.79 -8.66
N GLN A 16 21.81 -12.67 -8.87
CA GLN A 16 21.41 -13.04 -10.21
C GLN A 16 20.54 -11.92 -10.79
N VAL A 17 21.03 -11.31 -11.87
CA VAL A 17 20.37 -10.20 -12.56
C VAL A 17 20.01 -10.62 -13.98
N PHE A 18 18.75 -10.50 -14.31
CA PHE A 18 18.22 -10.82 -15.63
C PHE A 18 17.58 -9.56 -16.24
N SER A 19 18.20 -8.98 -17.25
CA SER A 19 17.65 -7.84 -17.98
C SER A 19 17.14 -8.30 -19.34
N HIS A 20 15.98 -7.78 -19.73
CA HIS A 20 15.44 -8.00 -21.07
C HIS A 20 16.10 -7.02 -22.01
N ASN A 21 16.69 -7.45 -23.09
CA ASN A 21 17.31 -6.67 -24.16
C ASN A 21 18.02 -5.36 -23.72
N GLN A 22 18.82 -4.78 -24.55
CA GLN A 22 19.41 -3.48 -24.30
C GLN A 22 18.36 -2.38 -24.43
N ALA A 23 18.27 -1.48 -23.45
CA ALA A 23 17.39 -0.33 -23.54
C ALA A 23 17.80 0.58 -24.72
N PRO A 24 16.86 1.27 -25.37
CA PRO A 24 17.18 2.32 -26.33
C PRO A 24 18.04 3.42 -25.67
N ASP A 25 18.75 4.18 -26.52
CA ASP A 25 19.48 5.36 -26.04
C ASP A 25 18.54 6.37 -25.40
N GLY A 26 18.99 7.02 -24.32
CA GLY A 26 18.24 8.04 -23.60
C GLY A 26 17.94 7.67 -22.14
N ASN A 27 16.80 8.13 -21.63
CA ASN A 27 16.39 7.91 -20.24
C ASN A 27 15.57 6.61 -20.05
N PHE A 28 16.03 5.54 -20.65
CA PHE A 28 15.37 4.24 -20.55
C PHE A 28 16.17 3.28 -19.68
N VAL A 29 15.45 2.45 -18.95
CA VAL A 29 16.00 1.31 -18.20
C VAL A 29 15.24 0.06 -18.64
N SER A 30 15.97 -0.97 -19.02
CA SER A 30 15.35 -2.25 -19.40
C SER A 30 14.64 -2.89 -18.22
N PRO A 31 13.49 -3.54 -18.41
CA PRO A 31 12.90 -4.39 -17.39
C PRO A 31 13.91 -5.40 -16.88
N THR A 32 14.14 -5.36 -15.57
CA THR A 32 15.19 -6.13 -14.92
C THR A 32 14.63 -6.92 -13.75
N LEU A 33 14.94 -8.20 -13.67
CA LEU A 33 14.66 -9.06 -12.53
C LEU A 33 15.94 -9.28 -11.73
N ILE A 34 15.85 -9.13 -10.41
CA ILE A 34 16.96 -9.36 -9.48
C ILE A 34 16.51 -10.39 -8.44
N GLU A 35 17.21 -11.53 -8.41
CA GLU A 35 16.96 -12.55 -7.39
C GLU A 35 17.73 -12.20 -6.11
N LEU A 36 16.99 -12.02 -5.02
CA LEU A 36 17.51 -11.72 -3.69
C LEU A 36 17.41 -12.95 -2.78
N ASN A 37 18.21 -12.99 -1.72
CA ASN A 37 18.17 -14.06 -0.73
C ASN A 37 17.18 -13.75 0.41
N SER A 38 16.93 -12.47 0.69
CA SER A 38 16.06 -12.00 1.76
C SER A 38 15.39 -10.67 1.41
N ILE A 39 14.20 -10.46 1.96
CA ILE A 39 13.50 -9.17 1.93
C ILE A 39 14.33 -8.06 2.62
N ASP A 40 15.15 -8.43 3.59
CA ASP A 40 15.95 -7.45 4.34
C ASP A 40 17.01 -6.76 3.48
N GLU A 41 17.39 -7.37 2.36
CA GLU A 41 18.31 -6.78 1.38
C GLU A 41 17.71 -5.59 0.61
N ILE A 42 16.39 -5.43 0.64
CA ILE A 42 15.69 -4.25 0.07
C ILE A 42 15.69 -3.14 1.10
N ASN A 43 16.62 -2.19 0.99
CA ASN A 43 16.74 -1.10 1.95
C ASN A 43 15.78 0.06 1.68
N GLU A 44 15.41 0.28 0.42
CA GLU A 44 14.53 1.36 -0.02
C GLU A 44 13.72 0.95 -1.26
N GLU A 45 12.62 1.63 -1.50
CA GLU A 45 11.82 1.44 -2.70
C GLU A 45 12.59 1.90 -3.95
N LYS A 46 12.65 1.04 -4.97
CA LYS A 46 13.27 1.36 -6.26
C LYS A 46 12.20 1.64 -7.29
N PHE A 47 11.91 2.92 -7.52
CA PHE A 47 10.96 3.37 -8.53
C PHE A 47 11.53 3.17 -9.93
N GLY A 48 11.11 2.11 -10.60
CA GLY A 48 11.58 1.77 -11.95
C GLY A 48 11.17 0.36 -12.37
N PRO A 49 11.52 -0.06 -13.58
CA PRO A 49 11.18 -1.37 -14.12
C PRO A 49 12.07 -2.47 -13.54
N ILE A 50 12.12 -2.57 -12.22
CA ILE A 50 12.90 -3.57 -11.49
C ILE A 50 11.96 -4.45 -10.67
N LEU A 51 12.09 -5.77 -10.85
CA LEU A 51 11.37 -6.78 -10.08
C LEU A 51 12.36 -7.54 -9.18
N HIS A 52 12.18 -7.44 -7.87
CA HIS A 52 12.88 -8.29 -6.93
C HIS A 52 12.13 -9.60 -6.74
N VAL A 53 12.85 -10.71 -6.77
CA VAL A 53 12.30 -12.05 -6.58
C VAL A 53 13.02 -12.72 -5.42
N ILE A 54 12.26 -13.33 -4.52
CA ILE A 54 12.76 -14.07 -3.37
C ILE A 54 12.08 -15.42 -3.35
N LYS A 55 12.88 -16.49 -3.27
CA LYS A 55 12.39 -17.84 -3.08
C LYS A 55 12.34 -18.15 -1.58
N TYR A 56 11.26 -18.76 -1.12
CA TYR A 56 11.12 -19.14 0.27
C TYR A 56 10.47 -20.52 0.39
N LYS A 57 10.73 -21.21 1.50
CA LYS A 57 10.05 -22.46 1.83
C LYS A 57 8.70 -22.18 2.49
N THR A 58 7.80 -23.14 2.40
CA THR A 58 6.44 -22.97 2.93
C THR A 58 6.40 -22.66 4.43
N ASP A 59 7.34 -23.20 5.20
CA ASP A 59 7.50 -22.99 6.64
C ASP A 59 8.12 -21.60 6.98
N GLU A 60 8.68 -20.90 6.01
CA GLU A 60 9.25 -19.56 6.16
C GLU A 60 8.23 -18.44 5.90
N LEU A 61 7.01 -18.76 5.47
CA LEU A 61 5.99 -17.76 5.06
C LEU A 61 5.72 -16.72 6.15
N GLU A 62 5.62 -17.14 7.41
CA GLU A 62 5.38 -16.22 8.54
C GLU A 62 6.50 -15.20 8.71
N GLN A 63 7.73 -15.64 8.53
CA GLN A 63 8.92 -14.76 8.61
C GLN A 63 8.90 -13.76 7.45
N ILE A 64 8.54 -14.22 6.25
CA ILE A 64 8.42 -13.35 5.07
C ILE A 64 7.35 -12.28 5.27
N LEU A 65 6.16 -12.66 5.76
CA LEU A 65 5.08 -11.70 6.03
C LEU A 65 5.47 -10.68 7.11
N THR A 66 6.20 -11.12 8.13
CA THR A 66 6.73 -10.24 9.16
C THR A 66 7.78 -9.27 8.60
N ALA A 67 8.70 -9.75 7.77
CA ALA A 67 9.70 -8.92 7.11
C ALA A 67 9.06 -7.88 6.18
N LEU A 68 8.05 -8.27 5.38
CA LEU A 68 7.27 -7.34 4.56
C LEU A 68 6.59 -6.25 5.40
N LYS A 69 5.95 -6.65 6.51
CA LYS A 69 5.33 -5.70 7.44
C LYS A 69 6.33 -4.69 8.01
N ASN A 70 7.53 -5.14 8.34
CA ASN A 70 8.58 -4.28 8.90
C ASN A 70 9.11 -3.26 7.89
N LYS A 71 9.01 -3.51 6.58
CA LYS A 71 9.35 -2.54 5.53
C LYS A 71 8.37 -1.37 5.47
N GLN A 72 7.15 -1.53 6.01
CA GLN A 72 6.10 -0.50 6.08
C GLN A 72 5.58 0.03 4.73
N TYR A 73 5.94 -0.59 3.62
CA TYR A 73 5.34 -0.30 2.32
C TYR A 73 4.08 -1.14 2.15
N GLY A 74 2.92 -0.51 2.22
CA GLY A 74 1.64 -1.20 2.23
C GLY A 74 0.64 -0.64 1.22
N LEU A 75 1.02 -0.47 -0.05
CA LEU A 75 0.10 0.03 -1.06
C LEU A 75 -0.76 -1.10 -1.61
N THR A 76 -0.16 -2.07 -2.30
CA THR A 76 -0.87 -3.18 -2.91
C THR A 76 -0.19 -4.50 -2.60
N MET A 77 -0.98 -5.56 -2.47
CA MET A 77 -0.52 -6.94 -2.34
C MET A 77 -1.34 -7.86 -3.24
N GLY A 78 -0.66 -8.70 -4.01
CA GLY A 78 -1.28 -9.78 -4.79
C GLY A 78 -0.97 -11.13 -4.17
N VAL A 79 -1.98 -11.98 -4.04
CA VAL A 79 -1.84 -13.36 -3.59
C VAL A 79 -2.38 -14.29 -4.66
N HIS A 80 -1.54 -15.17 -5.18
CA HIS A 80 -1.94 -16.20 -6.14
C HIS A 80 -1.91 -17.57 -5.47
N SER A 81 -3.08 -18.16 -5.25
CA SER A 81 -3.22 -19.47 -4.61
C SER A 81 -4.49 -20.17 -5.08
N ARG A 82 -4.41 -21.49 -5.23
CA ARG A 82 -5.59 -22.35 -5.44
C ARG A 82 -6.26 -22.77 -4.13
N ILE A 83 -5.65 -22.45 -2.98
CA ILE A 83 -6.16 -22.76 -1.65
C ILE A 83 -6.65 -21.45 -1.04
N GLU A 84 -7.97 -21.28 -0.95
CA GLU A 84 -8.62 -20.07 -0.48
C GLU A 84 -8.21 -19.72 0.95
N SER A 85 -8.30 -20.68 1.88
CA SER A 85 -7.93 -20.46 3.28
C SER A 85 -6.47 -20.00 3.47
N LYS A 86 -5.56 -20.43 2.59
CA LYS A 86 -4.17 -19.96 2.60
C LYS A 86 -4.05 -18.52 2.11
N ALA A 87 -4.83 -18.15 1.10
CA ALA A 87 -4.87 -16.77 0.62
C ALA A 87 -5.43 -15.84 1.71
N ASP A 88 -6.51 -16.24 2.37
CA ASP A 88 -7.13 -15.49 3.47
C ASP A 88 -6.18 -15.30 4.65
N ASP A 89 -5.43 -16.34 5.03
CA ASP A 89 -4.44 -16.25 6.10
C ASP A 89 -3.33 -15.23 5.77
N ILE A 90 -2.84 -15.23 4.54
CA ILE A 90 -1.84 -14.25 4.08
C ILE A 90 -2.39 -12.82 4.12
N ILE A 91 -3.62 -12.63 3.63
CA ILE A 91 -4.28 -11.32 3.58
C ILE A 91 -4.47 -10.76 4.99
N ASN A 92 -4.95 -11.58 5.91
CA ASN A 92 -5.20 -11.14 7.30
C ASN A 92 -3.92 -10.71 8.04
N LYS A 93 -2.77 -11.16 7.57
CA LYS A 93 -1.45 -10.79 8.11
C LYS A 93 -0.80 -9.62 7.37
N SER A 94 -1.32 -9.24 6.20
CA SER A 94 -0.80 -8.15 5.38
C SER A 94 -1.19 -6.79 5.95
N ILE A 95 -0.31 -5.80 5.74
CA ILE A 95 -0.59 -4.38 5.99
C ILE A 95 -1.05 -3.63 4.74
N ALA A 96 -1.11 -4.30 3.58
CA ALA A 96 -1.44 -3.63 2.34
C ALA A 96 -2.86 -3.05 2.37
N GLY A 97 -2.97 -1.81 1.95
CA GLY A 97 -4.25 -1.13 1.87
C GLY A 97 -5.19 -1.71 0.81
N ASN A 98 -4.64 -2.25 -0.26
CA ASN A 98 -5.38 -2.93 -1.32
C ASN A 98 -4.80 -4.32 -1.54
N THR A 99 -5.64 -5.34 -1.44
CA THR A 99 -5.23 -6.74 -1.61
C THR A 99 -6.03 -7.40 -2.72
N TYR A 100 -5.35 -8.15 -3.56
CA TYR A 100 -5.91 -8.79 -4.74
C TYR A 100 -5.61 -10.29 -4.71
N ILE A 101 -6.63 -11.12 -4.97
CA ILE A 101 -6.50 -12.58 -5.01
C ILE A 101 -6.67 -13.06 -6.44
N ASN A 102 -5.69 -13.82 -6.93
CA ASN A 102 -5.70 -14.46 -8.26
C ASN A 102 -5.98 -13.48 -9.43
N ARG A 103 -5.55 -12.24 -9.29
CA ARG A 103 -5.59 -11.21 -10.33
C ARG A 103 -4.35 -10.33 -10.24
N ASP A 104 -4.15 -9.48 -11.25
CA ASP A 104 -3.08 -8.49 -11.24
C ASP A 104 -3.29 -7.45 -10.13
N ILE A 105 -2.20 -6.77 -9.75
CA ILE A 105 -2.16 -5.72 -8.72
C ILE A 105 -2.17 -4.31 -9.31
N VAL A 106 -2.45 -4.19 -10.61
CA VAL A 106 -2.42 -2.91 -11.33
C VAL A 106 -3.70 -2.13 -11.05
N GLY A 107 -3.55 -1.05 -10.31
CA GLY A 107 -4.54 0.00 -10.13
C GLY A 107 -5.84 -0.43 -9.44
N ALA A 108 -6.67 0.58 -9.20
CA ALA A 108 -8.03 0.42 -8.72
C ALA A 108 -9.01 0.94 -9.77
N VAL A 109 -10.22 0.41 -9.78
CA VAL A 109 -11.31 0.91 -10.61
C VAL A 109 -11.99 2.04 -9.88
N VAL A 110 -11.94 3.25 -10.42
CA VAL A 110 -12.58 4.44 -9.84
C VAL A 110 -14.07 4.19 -9.56
N GLY A 111 -14.51 4.53 -8.37
CA GLY A 111 -15.90 4.38 -7.91
C GLY A 111 -16.29 3.00 -7.39
N SER A 112 -15.50 1.95 -7.65
CA SER A 112 -15.78 0.60 -7.15
C SER A 112 -14.73 0.06 -6.19
N GLN A 113 -13.50 0.55 -6.30
CA GLN A 113 -12.36 0.11 -5.48
C GLN A 113 -11.64 1.32 -4.89
N PRO A 114 -11.97 1.73 -3.67
CA PRO A 114 -11.21 2.75 -2.96
C PRO A 114 -9.74 2.38 -2.89
N PHE A 115 -8.85 3.32 -3.23
CA PHE A 115 -7.44 3.06 -3.38
C PHE A 115 -6.60 3.90 -2.43
N GLY A 116 -5.68 3.25 -1.73
CA GLY A 116 -4.74 3.88 -0.83
C GLY A 116 -4.00 2.87 0.03
N GLY A 117 -2.76 3.17 0.35
CA GLY A 117 -1.88 2.33 1.15
C GLY A 117 -1.92 2.64 2.64
N THR A 118 -1.08 1.92 3.36
CA THR A 118 -0.80 2.11 4.79
C THR A 118 0.70 2.32 5.00
N GLY A 119 1.09 2.71 6.20
CA GLY A 119 2.49 2.95 6.53
C GLY A 119 3.11 4.01 5.64
N LEU A 120 4.27 3.74 5.06
CA LEU A 120 4.98 4.66 4.16
C LEU A 120 4.26 4.88 2.81
N SER A 121 3.28 4.04 2.48
CA SER A 121 2.49 4.12 1.25
C SER A 121 1.10 4.74 1.46
N GLY A 122 0.81 5.33 2.62
CA GLY A 122 -0.50 5.86 2.95
C GLY A 122 -0.45 7.25 3.54
N THR A 123 -1.45 8.07 3.21
CA THR A 123 -1.59 9.44 3.71
C THR A 123 -2.92 9.69 4.43
N GLY A 124 -3.70 8.66 4.71
CA GLY A 124 -5.00 8.75 5.35
C GLY A 124 -6.05 7.85 4.71
N PHE A 125 -7.29 8.33 4.62
CA PHE A 125 -8.39 7.58 4.03
C PHE A 125 -8.18 7.32 2.54
N LYS A 126 -8.68 6.18 2.08
CA LYS A 126 -8.56 5.77 0.67
C LYS A 126 -9.29 6.71 -0.26
N ALA A 127 -8.63 7.12 -1.35
CA ALA A 127 -9.23 7.91 -2.41
C ALA A 127 -10.44 7.17 -3.01
N GLY A 128 -11.55 7.90 -3.20
CA GLY A 128 -12.81 7.34 -3.67
C GLY A 128 -13.55 6.46 -2.66
N GLY A 129 -13.08 6.38 -1.41
CA GLY A 129 -13.74 5.65 -0.34
C GLY A 129 -14.79 6.47 0.40
N PRO A 130 -15.73 5.80 1.11
CA PRO A 130 -16.83 6.47 1.81
C PRO A 130 -16.36 7.40 2.93
N ASN A 131 -15.16 7.13 3.49
CA ASN A 131 -14.62 7.90 4.60
C ASN A 131 -13.64 9.01 4.13
N TYR A 132 -13.46 9.19 2.83
CA TYR A 132 -12.44 10.12 2.30
C TYR A 132 -12.67 11.55 2.77
N LEU A 133 -13.93 12.01 2.83
CA LEU A 133 -14.25 13.37 3.25
C LEU A 133 -14.03 13.63 4.75
N LEU A 134 -13.97 12.60 5.59
CA LEU A 134 -13.76 12.75 7.03
C LEU A 134 -12.39 13.37 7.37
N GLN A 135 -11.40 13.23 6.49
CA GLN A 135 -10.09 13.85 6.70
C GLN A 135 -10.06 15.37 6.52
N PHE A 136 -11.15 15.98 6.02
CA PHE A 136 -11.26 17.41 5.77
C PHE A 136 -12.19 18.12 6.75
N VAL A 137 -12.69 17.42 7.76
CA VAL A 137 -13.61 17.97 8.75
C VAL A 137 -13.16 17.66 10.18
N ASP A 138 -13.44 18.61 11.05
CA ASP A 138 -13.21 18.43 12.49
C ASP A 138 -14.54 18.35 13.22
N GLU A 139 -14.63 17.49 14.22
CA GLU A 139 -15.77 17.41 15.10
C GLU A 139 -15.72 18.55 16.11
N ARG A 140 -16.85 19.31 16.23
CA ARG A 140 -17.00 20.38 17.20
C ARG A 140 -18.25 20.22 18.02
N SER A 141 -18.11 20.11 19.33
CA SER A 141 -19.24 20.11 20.26
C SER A 141 -19.50 21.51 20.78
N ILE A 142 -20.78 21.98 20.72
CA ILE A 142 -21.21 23.26 21.25
C ILE A 142 -22.38 23.03 22.19
N THR A 143 -22.20 23.39 23.47
CA THR A 143 -23.26 23.34 24.47
C THR A 143 -23.63 24.75 24.87
N LYS A 144 -24.90 25.10 24.79
CA LYS A 144 -25.44 26.40 25.25
C LYS A 144 -26.34 26.21 26.44
N ASN A 145 -26.11 27.00 27.47
CA ASN A 145 -27.06 27.10 28.60
C ASN A 145 -28.16 28.11 28.21
N THR A 146 -29.30 27.59 27.75
CA THR A 146 -30.44 28.44 27.31
C THR A 146 -31.12 29.18 28.46
N VAL A 147 -31.03 28.67 29.68
CA VAL A 147 -31.60 29.33 30.88
C VAL A 147 -30.86 30.64 31.19
N ALA A 148 -29.57 30.71 30.95
CA ALA A 148 -28.77 31.92 31.15
C ALA A 148 -29.13 33.08 30.19
N PHE A 149 -29.81 32.79 29.12
CA PHE A 149 -30.35 33.78 28.15
C PHE A 149 -31.78 34.20 28.40
N GLY A 150 -32.40 33.83 29.53
CA GLY A 150 -33.75 34.23 29.88
C GLY A 150 -34.88 33.41 29.24
N GLY A 151 -34.58 32.18 28.86
CA GLY A 151 -35.53 31.28 28.16
C GLY A 151 -35.52 31.46 26.64
N ASN A 152 -35.85 30.42 25.94
CA ASN A 152 -35.88 30.46 24.46
C ASN A 152 -37.30 30.89 24.02
N ALA A 153 -37.49 32.19 23.78
CA ALA A 153 -38.74 32.73 23.29
C ALA A 153 -39.15 32.16 21.91
N GLU A 154 -38.19 31.64 21.13
CA GLU A 154 -38.46 31.01 19.84
C GLU A 154 -39.18 29.65 20.01
N ILE A 155 -38.91 28.92 21.09
CA ILE A 155 -39.62 27.64 21.38
C ILE A 155 -41.08 27.92 21.83
N LEU A 156 -41.31 29.05 22.49
CA LEU A 156 -42.62 29.44 22.94
C LEU A 156 -43.53 29.95 21.78
N ASN A 157 -42.92 30.27 20.64
CA ASN A 157 -43.65 30.76 19.44
C ASN A 157 -43.75 29.72 18.33
N LEU A 158 -43.43 28.46 18.59
CA LEU A 158 -43.79 27.36 17.70
C LEU A 158 -45.28 27.10 17.86
N GLU A 159 -46.09 27.75 17.05
CA GLU A 159 -47.49 27.35 16.86
C GLU A 159 -47.53 26.00 16.12
N ASP A 160 -48.43 25.13 16.57
CA ASP A 160 -48.71 23.79 16.05
C ASP A 160 -49.03 23.76 14.54
#